data_ad2ce18eb5d432476651ec5f7cc622c9
#
_entry.id   ad2ce18eb5d432476651ec5f7cc622c9
#
_cell.length_a   1.000
_cell.length_b   1.000
_cell.length_c   1.000
_cell.angle_alpha   90.00
_cell.angle_beta   90.00
_cell.angle_gamma   90.00
#
_symmetry.space_group_name_H-M   'P 1'
#
loop_
_entity.id
_entity.type
_entity.pdbx_description
1 polymer ?
#
loop_
_entity_poly.entity_id
_entity_poly.type
_entity_poly.pdbx_seq_one_letter_code
_entity_poly.pdbx_strand_id
1 'polypeptide(L)'
;MKPVPKELLERIREVIPAGSEVIPLDWTYEDEDYNIAVLVDDGEDPRAIEDRLLDPIIDYDEAHGTYTICMVWPKRKKTLAGVR
;
A
#
# COMPACT_ATOMS: atom_id res chain seq x y z
N MET A 1 15.61 0.60 6.95
CA MET A 1 14.14 0.49 7.03
C MET A 1 13.74 -0.92 7.42
N LYS A 2 12.70 -1.06 8.23
CA LYS A 2 12.23 -2.35 8.69
C LYS A 2 11.45 -3.06 7.59
N PRO A 3 11.55 -4.39 7.48
CA PRO A 3 10.70 -5.12 6.55
C PRO A 3 9.23 -5.04 6.98
N VAL A 4 8.34 -5.00 6.01
CA VAL A 4 6.91 -4.91 6.30
C VAL A 4 6.44 -6.24 6.88
N PRO A 5 5.76 -6.22 8.04
CA PRO A 5 5.28 -7.45 8.65
C PRO A 5 4.28 -8.19 7.77
N LYS A 6 4.35 -9.51 7.81
CA LYS A 6 3.47 -10.35 7.01
C LYS A 6 2.01 -10.10 7.34
N GLU A 7 1.69 -9.90 8.62
CA GLU A 7 0.32 -9.64 9.06
C GLU A 7 -0.24 -8.38 8.41
N LEU A 8 0.57 -7.31 8.33
CA LEU A 8 0.13 -6.07 7.70
C LEU A 8 -0.13 -6.27 6.21
N LEU A 9 0.75 -6.98 5.52
CA LEU A 9 0.55 -7.29 4.11
C LEU A 9 -0.70 -8.12 3.88
N GLU A 10 -0.99 -9.06 4.76
CA GLU A 10 -2.19 -9.88 4.64
C GLU A 10 -3.45 -9.04 4.81
N ARG A 11 -3.46 -8.11 5.75
CA ARG A 11 -4.59 -7.20 5.95
C ARG A 11 -4.84 -6.34 4.72
N ILE A 12 -3.76 -5.86 4.11
CA ILE A 12 -3.88 -5.06 2.88
C ILE A 12 -4.47 -5.91 1.76
N ARG A 13 -3.97 -7.13 1.59
CA ARG A 13 -4.43 -8.01 0.51
C ARG A 13 -5.89 -8.40 0.63
N GLU A 14 -6.44 -8.44 1.84
CA GLU A 14 -7.85 -8.75 2.04
C GLU A 14 -8.78 -7.67 1.52
N VAL A 15 -8.28 -6.45 1.38
CA VAL A 15 -9.09 -5.28 1.02
C VAL A 15 -9.00 -4.94 -0.45
N ILE A 16 -7.84 -5.20 -1.07
CA ILE A 16 -7.57 -4.77 -2.44
C ILE A 16 -8.17 -5.76 -3.45
N PRO A 17 -8.48 -5.28 -4.68
CA PRO A 17 -9.03 -6.16 -5.72
C PRO A 17 -8.05 -7.25 -6.13
N ALA A 18 -8.59 -8.36 -6.63
CA ALA A 18 -7.77 -9.43 -7.19
C ALA A 18 -6.94 -8.87 -8.34
N GLY A 19 -5.70 -9.34 -8.46
CA GLY A 19 -4.80 -8.86 -9.49
C GLY A 19 -3.98 -7.65 -9.11
N SER A 20 -4.25 -7.04 -7.96
CA SER A 20 -3.44 -5.92 -7.47
C SER A 20 -2.07 -6.40 -7.02
N GLU A 21 -1.09 -5.51 -7.12
CA GLU A 21 0.27 -5.78 -6.64
C GLU A 21 0.55 -4.98 -5.39
N VAL A 22 1.19 -5.61 -4.40
CA VAL A 22 1.60 -4.94 -3.16
C VAL A 22 3.11 -4.90 -3.15
N ILE A 23 3.68 -3.70 -3.11
CA ILE A 23 5.12 -3.50 -3.20
C ILE A 23 5.61 -2.76 -1.97
N PRO A 24 6.28 -3.45 -1.04
CA PRO A 24 6.95 -2.76 0.06
C PRO A 24 8.10 -1.94 -0.50
N LEU A 25 8.17 -0.67 -0.08
CA LEU A 25 9.22 0.23 -0.55
C LEU A 25 10.34 0.29 0.48
N ASP A 26 11.57 0.48 0.01
CA ASP A 26 12.73 0.50 0.87
C ASP A 26 13.23 1.92 1.18
N TRP A 27 12.34 2.89 1.05
CA TRP A 27 12.64 4.28 1.36
C TRP A 27 11.45 4.92 2.05
N THR A 28 11.66 6.05 2.72
CA THR A 28 10.61 6.72 3.48
C THR A 28 10.46 8.17 3.02
N TYR A 29 9.25 8.71 3.19
CA TYR A 29 8.98 10.13 2.96
C TYR A 29 9.22 10.95 4.22
N GLU A 30 8.78 10.40 5.35
CA GLU A 30 8.90 11.05 6.64
C GLU A 30 9.59 10.06 7.57
N ASP A 31 9.06 9.83 8.73
CA ASP A 31 9.63 8.85 9.65
C ASP A 31 8.72 7.66 9.81
N GLU A 32 8.01 7.29 8.75
CA GLU A 32 7.13 6.13 8.80
C GLU A 32 7.93 4.84 8.96
N ASP A 33 7.35 3.90 9.68
CA ASP A 33 7.97 2.59 9.85
C ASP A 33 7.87 1.76 8.57
N TYR A 34 6.76 1.89 7.84
CA TYR A 34 6.54 1.12 6.62
C TYR A 34 6.02 2.02 5.51
N ASN A 35 6.50 1.78 4.30
CA ASN A 35 6.05 2.52 3.13
C ASN A 35 5.68 1.49 2.06
N ILE A 36 4.41 1.50 1.63
CA ILE A 36 3.87 0.45 0.78
C ILE A 36 3.17 1.09 -0.42
N ALA A 37 3.42 0.55 -1.60
CA ALA A 37 2.69 0.92 -2.80
C ALA A 37 1.78 -0.23 -3.20
N VAL A 38 0.54 0.10 -3.56
CA VAL A 38 -0.42 -0.86 -4.09
C VAL A 38 -0.74 -0.44 -5.52
N LEU A 39 -0.56 -1.37 -6.46
CA LEU A 39 -0.82 -1.11 -7.87
C LEU A 39 -2.08 -1.85 -8.28
N VAL A 40 -3.04 -1.12 -8.86
CA VAL A 40 -4.34 -1.67 -9.22
C VAL A 40 -4.58 -1.54 -10.72
N ASP A 41 -5.50 -2.36 -11.24
CA ASP A 41 -5.85 -2.32 -12.66
C ASP A 41 -6.49 -0.99 -13.04
N ASP A 42 -6.39 -0.63 -14.32
CA ASP A 42 -6.86 0.66 -14.81
C ASP A 42 -8.33 0.93 -14.55
N GLY A 43 -9.14 -0.12 -14.46
CA GLY A 43 -10.57 0.04 -14.19
C GLY A 43 -10.92 0.32 -12.75
N GLU A 44 -9.97 0.25 -11.84
CA GLU A 44 -10.20 0.47 -10.42
C GLU A 44 -10.03 1.94 -10.07
N ASP A 45 -10.70 2.36 -9.02
CA ASP A 45 -10.58 3.72 -8.48
C ASP A 45 -9.57 3.71 -7.33
N PRO A 46 -8.34 4.23 -7.54
CA PRO A 46 -7.33 4.20 -6.48
C PRO A 46 -7.76 4.89 -5.20
N ARG A 47 -8.52 5.98 -5.30
CA ARG A 47 -8.94 6.73 -4.12
C ARG A 47 -9.93 5.94 -3.28
N ALA A 48 -10.84 5.22 -3.92
CA ALA A 48 -11.80 4.39 -3.20
C ALA A 48 -11.08 3.24 -2.47
N ILE A 49 -10.04 2.71 -3.09
CA ILE A 49 -9.26 1.64 -2.49
C ILE A 49 -8.44 2.17 -1.31
N GLU A 50 -7.86 3.35 -1.45
CA GLU A 50 -7.15 3.98 -0.33
C GLU A 50 -8.06 4.16 0.88
N ASP A 51 -9.29 4.60 0.63
CA ASP A 51 -10.27 4.78 1.71
C ASP A 51 -10.56 3.48 2.44
N ARG A 52 -10.65 2.37 1.71
CA ARG A 52 -10.88 1.07 2.33
C ARG A 52 -9.68 0.56 3.11
N LEU A 53 -8.49 0.98 2.73
CA LEU A 53 -7.27 0.56 3.41
C LEU A 53 -7.01 1.30 4.71
N LEU A 54 -7.64 2.47 4.90
CA LEU A 54 -7.41 3.28 6.09
C LEU A 54 -7.67 2.51 7.38
N ASP A 55 -8.84 1.88 7.50
CA ASP A 55 -9.20 1.22 8.75
C ASP A 55 -8.26 0.08 9.12
N PRO A 56 -7.97 -0.90 8.25
CA PRO A 56 -7.07 -1.98 8.63
C PRO A 56 -5.65 -1.51 8.92
N ILE A 57 -5.18 -0.47 8.21
CA ILE A 57 -3.84 0.06 8.45
C ILE A 57 -3.79 0.82 9.78
N ILE A 58 -4.78 1.66 10.04
CA ILE A 58 -4.84 2.40 11.30
C ILE A 58 -4.97 1.43 12.47
N ASP A 59 -5.81 0.41 12.35
CA ASP A 59 -5.95 -0.58 13.41
C ASP A 59 -4.64 -1.29 13.70
N TYR A 60 -3.90 -1.65 12.65
CA TYR A 60 -2.60 -2.29 12.83
C TYR A 60 -1.62 -1.35 13.51
N ASP A 61 -1.55 -0.11 13.05
CA ASP A 61 -0.60 0.86 13.60
C ASP A 61 -0.90 1.18 15.06
N GLU A 62 -2.16 1.30 15.41
CA GLU A 62 -2.53 1.57 16.80
C GLU A 62 -2.16 0.39 17.70
N ALA A 63 -2.34 -0.83 17.22
CA ALA A 63 -2.03 -2.02 18.00
C ALA A 63 -0.53 -2.20 18.21
N HIS A 64 0.30 -1.69 17.31
CA HIS A 64 1.74 -1.94 17.34
C HIS A 64 2.58 -0.68 17.58
N GLY A 65 1.95 0.48 17.69
CA GLY A 65 2.69 1.73 17.87
C GLY A 65 3.54 2.11 16.67
N THR A 66 3.05 1.80 15.46
CA THR A 66 3.78 2.06 14.22
C THR A 66 3.08 3.11 13.38
N TYR A 67 3.75 3.53 12.30
CA TYR A 67 3.21 4.50 11.35
C TYR A 67 3.46 3.96 9.94
N THR A 68 2.40 3.80 9.16
CA THR A 68 2.46 3.24 7.81
C THR A 68 1.93 4.22 6.79
N ILE A 69 2.67 4.40 5.71
CA ILE A 69 2.19 5.13 4.54
C ILE A 69 1.89 4.10 3.46
N CYS A 70 0.68 4.14 2.91
CA CYS A 70 0.26 3.23 1.85
C CYS A 70 -0.39 4.04 0.74
N MET A 71 0.18 3.96 -0.45
CA MET A 71 -0.32 4.69 -1.62
C MET A 71 -0.85 3.71 -2.64
N VAL A 72 -1.94 4.10 -3.33
CA VAL A 72 -2.55 3.27 -4.36
C VAL A 72 -2.42 3.97 -5.70
N TRP A 73 -1.81 3.28 -6.67
CA TRP A 73 -1.60 3.81 -8.01
C TRP A 73 -2.11 2.83 -9.07
N PRO A 74 -2.53 3.35 -10.24
CA PRO A 74 -2.82 2.46 -11.37
C PRO A 74 -1.55 1.81 -11.90
N LYS A 75 -1.64 0.56 -12.30
CA LYS A 75 -0.50 -0.14 -12.92
C LYS A 75 -0.01 0.58 -14.17
N ARG A 76 -0.93 1.19 -14.91
CA ARG A 76 -0.62 1.95 -16.09
C ARG A 76 0.39 3.06 -15.83
N LYS A 77 0.25 3.74 -14.69
CA LYS A 77 1.18 4.81 -14.33
C LYS A 77 2.58 4.26 -14.11
N LYS A 78 2.68 3.10 -13.47
CA LYS A 78 3.96 2.43 -13.28
C LYS A 78 4.61 2.08 -14.62
N THR A 79 3.81 1.56 -15.54
CA THR A 79 4.29 1.19 -16.88
C THR A 79 4.84 2.40 -17.62
N LEU A 80 4.13 3.51 -17.58
CA LEU A 80 4.59 4.73 -18.23
C LEU A 80 5.90 5.23 -17.64
N ALA A 81 6.04 5.15 -16.33
CA ALA A 81 7.27 5.55 -15.67
C ALA A 81 8.43 4.63 -16.07
N GLY A 82 8.15 3.36 -16.28
CA GLY A 82 9.16 2.39 -16.67
C GLY A 82 9.63 2.54 -18.12
N VAL A 83 8.79 3.11 -18.96
CA VAL A 83 9.12 3.25 -20.37
C VAL A 83 10.13 4.37 -20.60
N ARG A 84 10.15 5.32 -19.70
CA ARG A 84 11.11 6.41 -19.81
C ARG A 84 12.42 6.10 -19.13
#